data_907f232162ed97b9f96e14a0cb795274
#
_entry.id   907f232162ed97b9f96e14a0cb795274
#
_cell.length_a   1.000
_cell.length_b   1.000
_cell.length_c   1.000
_cell.angle_alpha   90.00
_cell.angle_beta   90.00
_cell.angle_gamma   90.00
#
_symmetry.space_group_name_H-M   'P 1'
#
loop_
_entity.id
_entity.type
_entity.pdbx_description
1 polymer ?
#
loop_
_entity_poly.entity_id
_entity_poly.type
_entity_poly.pdbx_seq_one_letter_code
_entity_poly.pdbx_strand_id
1 'polypeptide(L)'
;MMATRIPPKIMAKKLVRTLRPQHPDYHYLKKVFQHTRDLLAIGPGPRPKRLPDLLTEAELVALYEAIWHAQHLTHLVMLKLLLYPGIRNAELVWLRLTDVDLQTCHLRIDQGKGHKDRYVLFPTHFRGELAQYVERQRAQDAIYLFESRRCLPYSTRRLRQIVKQYAVAAAITKRVYPHLFRHQLLTYLTQHGIISPKLQLLSGHTAEQSLAMYRELTFGDVVDEYEAAMRTFPVR
;
A
#
# COMPACT_ATOMS: atom_id res chain seq x y z
N MET A 1 -45.71 18.54 -10.19
CA MET A 1 -45.19 17.82 -11.36
C MET A 1 -43.67 17.80 -11.26
N MET A 2 -43.06 16.62 -11.05
CA MET A 2 -41.61 16.47 -11.11
C MET A 2 -41.17 16.55 -12.57
N ALA A 3 -40.32 17.54 -12.90
CA ALA A 3 -39.77 17.67 -14.25
C ALA A 3 -38.95 16.43 -14.59
N THR A 4 -39.25 15.80 -15.72
CA THR A 4 -38.53 14.61 -16.18
C THR A 4 -37.06 14.99 -16.41
N ARG A 5 -36.12 14.32 -15.71
CA ARG A 5 -34.68 14.58 -15.84
C ARG A 5 -34.19 14.27 -17.25
N ILE A 6 -33.51 15.22 -17.86
CA ILE A 6 -32.81 15.01 -19.14
C ILE A 6 -31.72 13.93 -18.93
N PRO A 7 -31.61 12.93 -19.81
CA PRO A 7 -30.54 11.92 -19.70
C PRO A 7 -29.15 12.56 -19.65
N PRO A 8 -28.25 12.08 -18.78
CA PRO A 8 -26.92 12.68 -18.56
C PRO A 8 -26.09 12.86 -19.84
N LYS A 9 -26.18 11.91 -20.78
CA LYS A 9 -25.53 11.99 -22.11
C LYS A 9 -25.99 13.17 -22.94
N ILE A 10 -27.28 13.48 -22.90
CA ILE A 10 -27.86 14.62 -23.63
C ILE A 10 -27.44 15.93 -22.97
N MET A 11 -27.48 16.00 -21.65
CA MET A 11 -27.03 17.17 -20.90
C MET A 11 -25.52 17.41 -21.11
N ALA A 12 -24.71 16.37 -21.13
CA ALA A 12 -23.28 16.49 -21.41
C ALA A 12 -23.03 17.09 -22.81
N LYS A 13 -23.81 16.68 -23.83
CA LYS A 13 -23.74 17.31 -25.19
C LYS A 13 -24.05 18.79 -25.16
N LYS A 14 -25.00 19.23 -24.35
CA LYS A 14 -25.30 20.67 -24.17
C LYS A 14 -24.15 21.40 -23.51
N LEU A 15 -23.59 20.84 -22.44
CA LEU A 15 -22.44 21.41 -21.73
C LEU A 15 -21.20 21.53 -22.63
N VAL A 16 -20.95 20.55 -23.50
CA VAL A 16 -19.84 20.60 -24.47
C VAL A 16 -19.92 21.83 -25.35
N ARG A 17 -21.12 22.26 -25.79
CA ARG A 17 -21.28 23.47 -26.62
C ARG A 17 -20.86 24.74 -25.89
N THR A 18 -21.11 24.82 -24.58
CA THR A 18 -20.71 25.94 -23.72
C THR A 18 -19.25 25.92 -23.37
N LEU A 19 -18.68 24.72 -23.14
CA LEU A 19 -17.28 24.56 -22.67
C LEU A 19 -16.27 24.58 -23.83
N ARG A 20 -16.65 24.14 -25.04
CA ARG A 20 -15.73 24.04 -26.19
C ARG A 20 -15.03 25.36 -26.55
N PRO A 21 -15.65 26.54 -26.51
CA PRO A 21 -14.96 27.81 -26.80
C PRO A 21 -13.89 28.18 -25.78
N GLN A 22 -13.92 27.58 -24.59
CA GLN A 22 -12.94 27.80 -23.50
C GLN A 22 -11.69 26.95 -23.65
N HIS A 23 -11.56 26.08 -24.67
CA HIS A 23 -10.45 25.15 -24.86
C HIS A 23 -10.07 24.41 -23.59
N PRO A 24 -11.01 23.72 -22.88
CA PRO A 24 -10.81 23.20 -21.57
C PRO A 24 -9.84 22.02 -21.59
N ASP A 25 -8.84 22.05 -20.71
CA ASP A 25 -8.03 20.89 -20.35
C ASP A 25 -8.73 20.03 -19.26
N TYR A 26 -8.11 18.90 -18.92
CA TYR A 26 -8.63 18.00 -17.90
C TYR A 26 -8.78 18.66 -16.51
N HIS A 27 -7.79 19.50 -16.13
CA HIS A 27 -7.80 20.16 -14.81
C HIS A 27 -8.88 21.24 -14.72
N TYR A 28 -9.05 22.00 -15.79
CA TYR A 28 -10.12 22.98 -15.89
C TYR A 28 -11.50 22.32 -15.78
N LEU A 29 -11.75 21.26 -16.55
CA LEU A 29 -13.01 20.51 -16.49
C LEU A 29 -13.28 19.94 -15.08
N LYS A 30 -12.24 19.38 -14.44
CA LYS A 30 -12.35 18.86 -13.07
C LYS A 30 -12.79 19.93 -12.09
N LYS A 31 -12.23 21.15 -12.18
CA LYS A 31 -12.58 22.29 -11.32
C LYS A 31 -14.00 22.77 -11.63
N VAL A 32 -14.35 22.95 -12.91
CA VAL A 32 -15.71 23.34 -13.33
C VAL A 32 -16.76 22.40 -12.75
N PHE A 33 -16.57 21.08 -12.88
CA PHE A 33 -17.53 20.12 -12.32
C PHE A 33 -17.50 20.05 -10.79
N GLN A 34 -16.40 20.42 -10.15
CA GLN A 34 -16.36 20.57 -8.70
C GLN A 34 -17.22 21.76 -8.26
N HIS A 35 -16.99 22.95 -8.80
CA HIS A 35 -17.77 24.15 -8.49
C HIS A 35 -19.25 23.99 -8.86
N THR A 36 -19.56 23.30 -9.97
CA THR A 36 -20.94 23.01 -10.32
C THR A 36 -21.65 22.16 -9.25
N ARG A 37 -20.97 21.16 -8.67
CA ARG A 37 -21.53 20.39 -7.57
C ARG A 37 -21.71 21.24 -6.30
N ASP A 38 -20.74 22.09 -6.01
CA ASP A 38 -20.78 22.98 -4.84
C ASP A 38 -21.96 23.96 -4.97
N LEU A 39 -22.13 24.59 -6.13
CA LEU A 39 -23.24 25.50 -6.41
C LEU A 39 -24.62 24.83 -6.37
N LEU A 40 -24.69 23.58 -6.78
CA LEU A 40 -25.94 22.79 -6.74
C LEU A 40 -26.18 22.14 -5.38
N ALA A 41 -25.27 22.33 -4.42
CA ALA A 41 -25.27 21.67 -3.11
C ALA A 41 -25.39 20.13 -3.20
N ILE A 42 -24.82 19.54 -4.27
CA ILE A 42 -24.83 18.09 -4.54
C ILE A 42 -23.49 17.51 -4.17
N GLY A 43 -23.43 16.81 -3.03
CA GLY A 43 -22.29 15.99 -2.63
C GLY A 43 -22.52 14.51 -2.89
N PRO A 44 -21.46 13.69 -3.02
CA PRO A 44 -21.62 12.25 -2.95
C PRO A 44 -22.20 11.90 -1.58
N GLY A 45 -23.30 11.16 -1.57
CA GLY A 45 -23.86 10.66 -0.32
C GLY A 45 -22.79 9.90 0.50
N PRO A 46 -22.90 9.88 1.83
CA PRO A 46 -21.95 9.19 2.67
C PRO A 46 -21.90 7.72 2.25
N ARG A 47 -20.77 7.33 1.65
CA ARG A 47 -20.52 5.92 1.38
C ARG A 47 -20.19 5.26 2.70
N PRO A 48 -20.94 4.22 3.12
CA PRO A 48 -20.57 3.49 4.32
C PRO A 48 -19.13 2.98 4.14
N LYS A 49 -18.22 3.45 4.98
CA LYS A 49 -16.85 2.93 5.04
C LYS A 49 -16.95 1.53 5.62
N ARG A 50 -16.99 0.52 4.76
CA ARG A 50 -16.85 -0.86 5.22
C ARG A 50 -15.41 -1.04 5.68
N LEU A 51 -15.24 -1.48 6.91
CA LEU A 51 -13.93 -1.91 7.40
C LEU A 51 -13.46 -3.09 6.53
N PRO A 52 -12.17 -3.17 6.19
CA PRO A 52 -11.66 -4.32 5.47
C PRO A 52 -11.86 -5.57 6.32
N ASP A 53 -12.27 -6.65 5.68
CA ASP A 53 -12.37 -7.97 6.30
C ASP A 53 -10.97 -8.56 6.42
N LEU A 54 -10.37 -8.37 7.59
CA LEU A 54 -8.99 -8.78 7.87
C LEU A 54 -8.88 -10.30 7.95
N LEU A 55 -7.69 -10.80 7.65
CA LEU A 55 -7.37 -12.20 7.84
C LEU A 55 -7.26 -12.51 9.34
N THR A 56 -7.78 -13.65 9.74
CA THR A 56 -7.49 -14.20 11.07
C THR A 56 -6.03 -14.65 11.15
N GLU A 57 -5.54 -14.89 12.36
CA GLU A 57 -4.19 -15.42 12.56
C GLU A 57 -4.01 -16.76 11.83
N ALA A 58 -4.98 -17.65 11.93
CA ALA A 58 -4.97 -18.94 11.23
C ALA A 58 -4.93 -18.79 9.71
N GLU A 59 -5.70 -17.83 9.15
CA GLU A 59 -5.66 -17.55 7.70
C GLU A 59 -4.33 -16.95 7.26
N LEU A 60 -3.69 -16.10 8.09
CA LEU A 60 -2.35 -15.57 7.83
C LEU A 60 -1.29 -16.68 7.82
N VAL A 61 -1.31 -17.56 8.80
CA VAL A 61 -0.42 -18.72 8.89
C VAL A 61 -0.62 -19.63 7.69
N ALA A 62 -1.87 -19.98 7.36
CA ALA A 62 -2.18 -20.82 6.20
C ALA A 62 -1.68 -20.19 4.87
N LEU A 63 -1.82 -18.87 4.72
CA LEU A 63 -1.30 -18.14 3.56
C LEU A 63 0.23 -18.24 3.48
N TYR A 64 0.91 -18.05 4.62
CA TYR A 64 2.36 -18.15 4.71
C TYR A 64 2.83 -19.56 4.37
N GLU A 65 2.22 -20.59 4.96
CA GLU A 65 2.53 -21.99 4.67
C GLU A 65 2.32 -22.35 3.20
N ALA A 66 1.24 -21.89 2.58
CA ALA A 66 1.00 -22.11 1.16
C ALA A 66 2.13 -21.53 0.27
N ILE A 67 2.69 -20.37 0.64
CA ILE A 67 3.83 -19.76 -0.07
C ILE A 67 5.12 -20.53 0.24
N TRP A 68 5.32 -20.90 1.50
CA TRP A 68 6.48 -21.65 1.94
C TRP A 68 6.59 -22.99 1.24
N HIS A 69 5.51 -23.77 1.18
CA HIS A 69 5.45 -25.05 0.49
C HIS A 69 5.65 -24.94 -1.03
N ALA A 70 5.33 -23.81 -1.63
CA ALA A 70 5.61 -23.55 -3.03
C ALA A 70 7.11 -23.36 -3.33
N GLN A 71 7.95 -23.24 -2.31
CA GLN A 71 9.42 -23.08 -2.41
C GLN A 71 9.85 -21.95 -3.36
N HIS A 72 9.05 -20.89 -3.46
CA HIS A 72 9.30 -19.76 -4.35
C HIS A 72 9.79 -18.56 -3.55
N LEU A 73 11.12 -18.48 -3.33
CA LEU A 73 11.76 -17.47 -2.50
C LEU A 73 11.32 -16.03 -2.82
N THR A 74 11.25 -15.66 -4.12
CA THR A 74 10.80 -14.33 -4.54
C THR A 74 9.39 -13.99 -4.04
N HIS A 75 8.45 -14.94 -4.11
CA HIS A 75 7.09 -14.73 -3.65
C HIS A 75 7.02 -14.65 -2.12
N LEU A 76 7.83 -15.44 -1.43
CA LEU A 76 7.93 -15.40 0.03
C LEU A 76 8.42 -14.03 0.51
N VAL A 77 9.53 -13.55 -0.05
CA VAL A 77 10.08 -12.22 0.26
C VAL A 77 9.09 -11.10 -0.10
N MET A 78 8.39 -11.20 -1.24
CA MET A 78 7.32 -10.26 -1.61
C MET A 78 6.20 -10.20 -0.57
N LEU A 79 5.73 -11.36 -0.08
CA LEU A 79 4.67 -11.41 0.94
C LEU A 79 5.15 -10.78 2.26
N LYS A 80 6.34 -11.15 2.72
CA LYS A 80 6.92 -10.60 3.95
C LYS A 80 7.10 -9.08 3.87
N LEU A 81 7.52 -8.55 2.71
CA LEU A 81 7.62 -7.10 2.49
C LEU A 81 6.26 -6.39 2.32
N LEU A 82 5.19 -7.08 2.02
CA LEU A 82 3.84 -6.51 2.12
C LEU A 82 3.33 -6.50 3.56
N LEU A 83 3.68 -7.52 4.36
CA LEU A 83 3.20 -7.72 5.73
C LEU A 83 3.97 -6.87 6.74
N TYR A 84 5.30 -6.93 6.75
CA TYR A 84 6.12 -6.32 7.79
C TYR A 84 6.21 -4.79 7.69
N PRO A 85 6.69 -4.19 6.58
CA PRO A 85 6.71 -2.74 6.44
C PRO A 85 5.35 -2.16 6.00
N GLY A 86 4.42 -2.98 5.55
CA GLY A 86 3.11 -2.53 5.09
C GLY A 86 3.18 -1.58 3.90
N ILE A 87 4.15 -1.73 3.01
CA ILE A 87 4.33 -0.88 1.83
C ILE A 87 3.21 -1.07 0.81
N ARG A 88 3.01 -0.05 -0.04
CA ARG A 88 1.98 -0.14 -1.08
C ARG A 88 2.42 -1.05 -2.22
N ASN A 89 1.46 -1.67 -2.89
CA ASN A 89 1.70 -2.54 -4.04
C ASN A 89 2.60 -1.88 -5.13
N ALA A 90 2.35 -0.59 -5.43
CA ALA A 90 3.17 0.13 -6.40
C ALA A 90 4.59 0.38 -5.89
N GLU A 91 4.75 0.67 -4.60
CA GLU A 91 6.05 0.90 -3.99
C GLU A 91 6.90 -0.37 -3.99
N LEU A 92 6.30 -1.52 -3.65
CA LEU A 92 7.01 -2.79 -3.65
C LEU A 92 7.60 -3.15 -5.03
N VAL A 93 6.85 -2.96 -6.10
CA VAL A 93 7.32 -3.34 -7.45
C VAL A 93 8.42 -2.42 -7.99
N TRP A 94 8.51 -1.18 -7.49
CA TRP A 94 9.54 -0.21 -7.88
C TRP A 94 10.71 -0.14 -6.89
N LEU A 95 10.70 -0.95 -5.82
CA LEU A 95 11.76 -0.97 -4.82
C LEU A 95 13.08 -1.44 -5.46
N ARG A 96 14.14 -0.64 -5.29
CA ARG A 96 15.47 -0.93 -5.82
C ARG A 96 16.31 -1.67 -4.78
N LEU A 97 17.35 -2.35 -5.21
CA LEU A 97 18.33 -2.97 -4.30
C LEU A 97 19.03 -1.93 -3.41
N THR A 98 19.24 -0.72 -3.92
CA THR A 98 19.83 0.41 -3.18
C THR A 98 18.93 1.01 -2.11
N ASP A 99 17.63 0.68 -2.13
CA ASP A 99 16.66 1.18 -1.15
C ASP A 99 16.59 0.31 0.11
N VAL A 100 17.30 -0.82 0.13
CA VAL A 100 17.30 -1.78 1.23
C VAL A 100 18.51 -1.53 2.13
N ASP A 101 18.28 -1.02 3.33
CA ASP A 101 19.29 -0.93 4.36
C ASP A 101 19.15 -2.11 5.34
N LEU A 102 20.06 -3.07 5.19
CA LEU A 102 20.10 -4.26 6.02
C LEU A 102 20.72 -4.01 7.41
N GLN A 103 21.51 -2.95 7.58
CA GLN A 103 22.14 -2.64 8.86
C GLN A 103 21.12 -2.08 9.84
N THR A 104 20.34 -1.13 9.38
CA THR A 104 19.32 -0.44 10.19
C THR A 104 17.92 -1.06 10.06
N CYS A 105 17.74 -2.12 9.24
CA CYS A 105 16.46 -2.78 8.96
C CYS A 105 15.40 -1.81 8.40
N HIS A 106 15.79 -0.96 7.47
CA HIS A 106 14.93 0.03 6.83
C HIS A 106 14.80 -0.19 5.33
N LEU A 107 13.67 0.27 4.78
CA LEU A 107 13.49 0.45 3.34
C LEU A 107 13.23 1.92 3.06
N ARG A 108 13.94 2.50 2.11
CA ARG A 108 13.64 3.82 1.57
C ARG A 108 12.55 3.68 0.52
N ILE A 109 11.46 4.39 0.68
CA ILE A 109 10.37 4.47 -0.28
C ILE A 109 10.46 5.80 -1.01
N ASP A 110 10.92 5.73 -2.25
CA ASP A 110 11.07 6.88 -3.14
C ASP A 110 9.70 7.35 -3.65
N GLN A 111 9.48 8.67 -3.72
CA GLN A 111 8.28 9.29 -4.29
C GLN A 111 6.95 8.71 -3.78
N GLY A 112 6.81 8.54 -2.48
CA GLY A 112 5.53 8.21 -1.85
C GLY A 112 4.43 9.22 -2.23
N LYS A 113 3.18 8.98 -1.78
CA LYS A 113 2.07 9.91 -2.03
C LYS A 113 2.45 11.33 -1.58
N GLY A 114 2.53 12.27 -2.55
CA GLY A 114 2.94 13.67 -2.30
C GLY A 114 4.42 13.96 -2.58
N HIS A 115 5.14 13.10 -3.32
CA HIS A 115 6.55 13.25 -3.71
C HIS A 115 7.52 13.42 -2.53
N LYS A 116 7.21 12.83 -1.38
CA LYS A 116 8.10 12.81 -0.22
C LYS A 116 8.64 11.40 -0.01
N ASP A 117 9.94 11.29 0.11
CA ASP A 117 10.61 10.06 0.52
C ASP A 117 10.27 9.75 1.97
N ARG A 118 10.19 8.47 2.29
CA ARG A 118 10.03 8.00 3.65
C ARG A 118 10.76 6.70 3.88
N TYR A 119 11.07 6.43 5.12
CA TYR A 119 11.58 5.14 5.55
C TYR A 119 10.47 4.31 6.18
N VAL A 120 10.56 3.00 6.02
CA VAL A 120 9.70 2.02 6.68
C VAL A 120 10.56 0.92 7.28
N LEU A 121 10.10 0.31 8.36
CA LEU A 121 10.82 -0.72 9.10
C LEU A 121 10.46 -2.12 8.61
N PHE A 122 11.42 -3.03 8.68
CA PHE A 122 11.17 -4.47 8.70
C PHE A 122 11.85 -5.10 9.92
N PRO A 123 11.31 -6.20 10.48
CA PRO A 123 11.80 -6.74 11.73
C PRO A 123 13.18 -7.40 11.56
N THR A 124 13.98 -7.33 12.61
CA THR A 124 15.36 -7.83 12.62
C THR A 124 15.47 -9.32 12.31
N HIS A 125 14.48 -10.11 12.70
CA HIS A 125 14.48 -11.55 12.39
C HIS A 125 14.36 -11.84 10.88
N PHE A 126 13.83 -10.93 10.09
CA PHE A 126 13.73 -11.07 8.63
C PHE A 126 15.02 -10.65 7.90
N ARG A 127 15.93 -9.94 8.57
CA ARG A 127 17.16 -9.39 7.98
C ARG A 127 18.01 -10.43 7.25
N GLY A 128 18.22 -11.59 7.87
CA GLY A 128 19.06 -12.65 7.29
C GLY A 128 18.52 -13.21 5.97
N GLU A 129 17.21 -13.49 5.93
CA GLU A 129 16.54 -13.98 4.73
C GLU A 129 16.52 -12.93 3.61
N LEU A 130 16.24 -11.67 3.97
CA LEU A 130 16.26 -10.57 3.00
C LEU A 130 17.67 -10.33 2.46
N ALA A 131 18.72 -10.44 3.30
CA ALA A 131 20.10 -10.32 2.88
C ALA A 131 20.48 -11.37 1.83
N GLN A 132 20.16 -12.63 2.07
CA GLN A 132 20.39 -13.71 1.10
C GLN A 132 19.66 -13.45 -0.23
N TYR A 133 18.43 -12.94 -0.17
CA TYR A 133 17.68 -12.58 -1.35
C TYR A 133 18.32 -11.41 -2.12
N VAL A 134 18.73 -10.35 -1.41
CA VAL A 134 19.41 -9.18 -2.00
C VAL A 134 20.71 -9.58 -2.70
N GLU A 135 21.55 -10.39 -2.05
CA GLU A 135 22.81 -10.87 -2.63
C GLU A 135 22.56 -11.71 -3.90
N ARG A 136 21.53 -12.55 -3.90
CA ARG A 136 21.15 -13.30 -5.10
C ARG A 136 20.72 -12.37 -6.25
N GLN A 137 20.02 -11.27 -5.97
CA GLN A 137 19.62 -10.30 -7.00
C GLN A 137 20.83 -9.49 -7.49
N ARG A 138 21.76 -9.10 -6.60
CA ARG A 138 23.01 -8.43 -6.97
C ARG A 138 23.89 -9.30 -7.87
N ALA A 139 23.98 -10.58 -7.60
CA ALA A 139 24.71 -11.53 -8.44
C ALA A 139 24.12 -11.69 -9.86
N GLN A 140 22.91 -11.16 -10.09
CA GLN A 140 22.22 -11.13 -11.40
C GLN A 140 22.22 -9.72 -12.02
N ASP A 141 22.98 -8.77 -11.47
CA ASP A 141 23.03 -7.35 -11.87
C ASP A 141 21.65 -6.68 -11.89
N ALA A 142 20.72 -7.12 -11.03
CA ALA A 142 19.39 -6.58 -10.95
C ALA A 142 19.41 -5.15 -10.38
N ILE A 143 18.59 -4.27 -10.93
CA ILE A 143 18.38 -2.89 -10.43
C ILE A 143 17.27 -2.90 -9.38
N TYR A 144 16.18 -3.59 -9.67
CA TYR A 144 15.03 -3.67 -8.77
C TYR A 144 15.12 -4.90 -7.87
N LEU A 145 14.58 -4.79 -6.67
CA LEU A 145 14.53 -5.91 -5.75
C LEU A 145 13.74 -7.09 -6.34
N PHE A 146 12.73 -6.78 -7.16
CA PHE A 146 11.88 -7.78 -7.83
C PHE A 146 11.88 -7.56 -9.33
N GLU A 147 12.74 -8.31 -10.03
CA GLU A 147 12.78 -8.30 -11.48
C GLU A 147 12.21 -9.59 -12.09
N SER A 148 11.56 -9.42 -13.23
CA SER A 148 11.13 -10.51 -14.09
C SER A 148 12.31 -11.04 -14.92
N ARG A 149 12.12 -12.17 -15.58
CA ARG A 149 13.11 -12.73 -16.54
C ARG A 149 13.49 -11.76 -17.67
N ARG A 150 12.76 -10.67 -17.87
CA ARG A 150 13.02 -9.64 -18.87
C ARG A 150 13.80 -8.44 -18.30
N CYS A 151 14.37 -8.56 -17.13
CA CYS A 151 15.06 -7.48 -16.40
C CYS A 151 14.18 -6.23 -16.20
N LEU A 152 12.87 -6.43 -16.04
CA LEU A 152 11.90 -5.37 -15.77
C LEU A 152 11.24 -5.63 -14.41
N PRO A 153 10.85 -4.58 -13.66
CA PRO A 153 10.16 -4.74 -12.40
C PRO A 153 8.85 -5.51 -12.60
N TYR A 154 8.43 -6.24 -11.58
CA TYR A 154 7.12 -6.89 -11.59
C TYR A 154 6.01 -5.85 -11.75
N SER A 155 4.94 -6.20 -12.46
CA SER A 155 3.77 -5.33 -12.52
C SER A 155 2.91 -5.47 -11.27
N THR A 156 2.25 -4.37 -10.88
CA THR A 156 1.26 -4.39 -9.79
C THR A 156 0.12 -5.39 -10.02
N ARG A 157 -0.20 -5.66 -11.29
CA ARG A 157 -1.17 -6.70 -11.68
C ARG A 157 -0.65 -8.09 -11.35
N ARG A 158 0.63 -8.36 -11.68
CA ARG A 158 1.26 -9.67 -11.40
C ARG A 158 1.32 -9.95 -9.90
N LEU A 159 1.69 -8.94 -9.10
CA LEU A 159 1.72 -9.07 -7.65
C LEU A 159 0.33 -9.42 -7.07
N ARG A 160 -0.74 -8.76 -7.56
CA ARG A 160 -2.12 -9.12 -7.17
C ARG A 160 -2.49 -10.55 -7.56
N GLN A 161 -2.03 -11.02 -8.72
CA GLN A 161 -2.26 -12.41 -9.16
C GLN A 161 -1.56 -13.40 -8.24
N ILE A 162 -0.29 -13.12 -7.86
CA ILE A 162 0.49 -13.95 -6.94
C ILE A 162 -0.24 -14.06 -5.59
N VAL A 163 -0.62 -12.92 -5.00
CA VAL A 163 -1.37 -12.90 -3.73
C VAL A 163 -2.66 -13.70 -3.83
N LYS A 164 -3.44 -13.51 -4.90
CA LYS A 164 -4.69 -14.26 -5.11
C LYS A 164 -4.44 -15.77 -5.26
N GLN A 165 -3.39 -16.16 -5.99
CA GLN A 165 -3.03 -17.56 -6.20
C GLN A 165 -2.79 -18.27 -4.86
N TYR A 166 -2.02 -17.65 -3.95
CA TYR A 166 -1.73 -18.23 -2.65
C TYR A 166 -2.91 -18.18 -1.70
N ALA A 167 -3.75 -17.16 -1.77
CA ALA A 167 -4.99 -17.12 -1.01
C ALA A 167 -5.93 -18.29 -1.37
N VAL A 168 -6.01 -18.63 -2.68
CA VAL A 168 -6.76 -19.80 -3.13
C VAL A 168 -6.11 -21.11 -2.65
N ALA A 169 -4.78 -21.22 -2.75
CA ALA A 169 -4.04 -22.40 -2.27
C ALA A 169 -4.20 -22.62 -0.76
N ALA A 170 -4.31 -21.54 0.01
CA ALA A 170 -4.57 -21.56 1.45
C ALA A 170 -6.06 -21.73 1.81
N ALA A 171 -6.94 -22.00 0.84
CA ALA A 171 -8.39 -22.12 1.00
C ALA A 171 -9.06 -20.90 1.69
N ILE A 172 -8.48 -19.70 1.54
CA ILE A 172 -9.05 -18.48 2.10
C ILE A 172 -10.18 -17.99 1.20
N THR A 173 -11.39 -17.92 1.75
CA THR A 173 -12.60 -17.49 1.04
C THR A 173 -12.73 -15.98 0.94
N LYS A 174 -12.10 -15.24 1.85
CA LYS A 174 -12.05 -13.79 1.86
C LYS A 174 -11.28 -13.24 0.65
N ARG A 175 -11.59 -12.00 0.27
CA ARG A 175 -10.86 -11.31 -0.79
C ARG A 175 -9.49 -10.84 -0.29
N VAL A 176 -8.42 -11.53 -0.66
CA VAL A 176 -7.03 -11.13 -0.32
C VAL A 176 -6.42 -10.29 -1.44
N TYR A 177 -5.81 -9.17 -1.07
CA TYR A 177 -5.15 -8.23 -1.99
C TYR A 177 -4.02 -7.48 -1.27
N PRO A 178 -3.00 -6.97 -1.97
CA PRO A 178 -1.81 -6.39 -1.32
C PRO A 178 -2.09 -5.30 -0.29
N HIS A 179 -3.09 -4.45 -0.52
CA HIS A 179 -3.42 -3.38 0.44
C HIS A 179 -4.06 -3.90 1.74
N LEU A 180 -4.63 -5.12 1.72
CA LEU A 180 -5.15 -5.76 2.92
C LEU A 180 -4.04 -6.03 3.95
N PHE A 181 -2.84 -6.42 3.50
CA PHE A 181 -1.71 -6.68 4.38
C PHE A 181 -1.27 -5.43 5.16
N ARG A 182 -1.32 -4.27 4.51
CA ARG A 182 -1.08 -3.00 5.19
C ARG A 182 -2.15 -2.70 6.26
N HIS A 183 -3.43 -2.97 5.97
CA HIS A 183 -4.48 -2.84 6.98
C HIS A 183 -4.28 -3.83 8.12
N GLN A 184 -3.88 -5.07 7.80
CA GLN A 184 -3.55 -6.10 8.77
C GLN A 184 -2.45 -5.63 9.73
N LEU A 185 -1.31 -5.16 9.19
CA LEU A 185 -0.21 -4.65 9.98
C LEU A 185 -0.65 -3.48 10.88
N LEU A 186 -1.28 -2.46 10.33
CA LEU A 186 -1.66 -1.28 11.10
C LEU A 186 -2.64 -1.62 12.22
N THR A 187 -3.59 -2.52 11.97
CA THR A 187 -4.52 -3.00 13.01
C THR A 187 -3.78 -3.79 14.08
N TYR A 188 -2.86 -4.68 13.67
CA TYR A 188 -2.03 -5.46 14.59
C TYR A 188 -1.18 -4.55 15.50
N LEU A 189 -0.48 -3.59 14.93
CA LEU A 189 0.35 -2.64 15.69
C LEU A 189 -0.49 -1.77 16.64
N THR A 190 -1.70 -1.35 16.21
CA THR A 190 -2.64 -0.63 17.09
C THR A 190 -3.08 -1.49 18.28
N GLN A 191 -3.37 -2.78 18.06
CA GLN A 191 -3.74 -3.72 19.13
C GLN A 191 -2.58 -3.97 20.12
N HIS A 192 -1.32 -3.80 19.67
CA HIS A 192 -0.12 -3.89 20.50
C HIS A 192 0.29 -2.54 21.11
N GLY A 193 -0.61 -1.55 21.12
CA GLY A 193 -0.42 -0.29 21.84
C GLY A 193 0.35 0.79 21.10
N ILE A 194 0.75 0.57 19.84
CA ILE A 194 1.41 1.61 19.06
C ILE A 194 0.39 2.70 18.71
N ILE A 195 0.60 3.89 19.22
CA ILE A 195 -0.33 5.02 19.09
C ILE A 195 -0.34 5.62 17.68
N SER A 196 -1.45 6.27 17.31
CA SER A 196 -1.68 6.88 15.98
C SER A 196 -0.52 7.70 15.42
N PRO A 197 0.15 8.57 16.18
CA PRO A 197 1.32 9.30 15.74
C PRO A 197 2.43 8.39 15.17
N LYS A 198 2.83 7.41 15.95
CA LYS A 198 3.87 6.46 15.58
C LYS A 198 3.46 5.60 14.37
N LEU A 199 2.19 5.18 14.30
CA LEU A 199 1.65 4.47 13.13
C LEU A 199 1.70 5.32 11.86
N GLN A 200 1.53 6.63 11.96
CA GLN A 200 1.62 7.51 10.79
C GLN A 200 3.05 7.64 10.28
N LEU A 201 4.05 7.68 11.15
CA LEU A 201 5.47 7.61 10.76
C LEU A 201 5.76 6.31 10.00
N LEU A 202 5.36 5.17 10.54
CA LEU A 202 5.54 3.86 9.91
C LEU A 202 4.80 3.74 8.57
N SER A 203 3.61 4.30 8.49
CA SER A 203 2.75 4.14 7.33
C SER A 203 2.94 5.23 6.26
N GLY A 204 3.54 6.36 6.60
CA GLY A 204 3.66 7.52 5.72
C GLY A 204 2.31 8.13 5.34
N HIS A 205 1.32 8.11 6.24
CA HIS A 205 0.09 8.87 6.09
C HIS A 205 0.32 10.30 6.59
N THR A 206 0.54 11.23 5.68
CA THR A 206 0.57 12.66 5.99
C THR A 206 -0.86 13.21 5.97
N ALA A 207 -1.52 13.29 7.13
CA ALA A 207 -2.58 14.27 7.31
C ALA A 207 -1.89 15.58 7.71
N GLU A 208 -2.02 16.62 6.88
CA GLU A 208 -1.35 17.93 7.10
C GLU A 208 -1.66 18.56 8.47
N GLN A 209 -2.79 18.22 9.07
CA GLN A 209 -3.21 18.74 10.37
C GLN A 209 -2.49 18.11 11.58
N SER A 210 -1.75 17.03 11.38
CA SER A 210 -1.09 16.30 12.49
C SER A 210 0.41 16.63 12.63
N LEU A 211 1.00 17.37 11.71
CA LEU A 211 2.46 17.64 11.68
C LEU A 211 2.99 18.42 12.90
N ALA A 212 2.19 19.22 13.56
CA ALA A 212 2.64 20.00 14.72
C ALA A 212 2.95 19.08 15.93
N MET A 213 2.17 18.02 16.13
CA MET A 213 2.32 17.06 17.24
C MET A 213 3.46 16.06 17.00
N TYR A 214 3.94 15.92 15.75
CA TYR A 214 4.97 14.93 15.33
C TYR A 214 6.38 15.48 15.23
N ARG A 215 6.59 16.78 15.42
CA ARG A 215 7.92 17.40 15.35
C ARG A 215 8.91 16.85 16.37
N GLU A 216 8.42 16.25 17.44
CA GLU A 216 9.22 15.69 18.53
C GLU A 216 9.41 14.18 18.45
N LEU A 217 8.66 13.44 17.60
CA LEU A 217 8.80 12.00 17.45
C LEU A 217 9.83 11.68 16.36
N THR A 218 10.89 11.01 16.75
CA THR A 218 11.89 10.48 15.82
C THR A 218 11.52 9.06 15.39
N PHE A 219 12.12 8.60 14.30
CA PHE A 219 11.95 7.21 13.85
C PHE A 219 12.50 6.22 14.88
N GLY A 220 13.52 6.62 15.66
CA GLY A 220 14.08 5.83 16.76
C GLY A 220 13.06 5.49 17.85
N ASP A 221 12.13 6.42 18.15
CA ASP A 221 11.13 6.22 19.20
C ASP A 221 10.09 5.14 18.89
N VAL A 222 10.10 4.63 17.64
CA VAL A 222 9.13 3.64 17.18
C VAL A 222 9.75 2.26 16.98
N VAL A 223 11.08 2.20 16.83
CA VAL A 223 11.79 0.95 16.47
C VAL A 223 11.57 -0.13 17.54
N ASP A 224 11.78 0.19 18.81
CA ASP A 224 11.69 -0.78 19.90
C ASP A 224 10.26 -1.33 20.05
N GLU A 225 9.26 -0.46 19.97
CA GLU A 225 7.85 -0.88 20.05
C GLU A 225 7.44 -1.72 18.83
N TYR A 226 7.92 -1.35 17.65
CA TYR A 226 7.71 -2.12 16.44
C TYR A 226 8.35 -3.51 16.54
N GLU A 227 9.60 -3.60 16.94
CA GLU A 227 10.30 -4.88 17.14
C GLU A 227 9.63 -5.75 18.20
N ALA A 228 9.19 -5.15 19.32
CA ALA A 228 8.46 -5.87 20.35
C ALA A 228 7.16 -6.47 19.83
N ALA A 229 6.37 -5.70 19.06
CA ALA A 229 5.16 -6.18 18.44
C ALA A 229 5.46 -7.29 17.39
N MET A 230 6.50 -7.12 16.56
CA MET A 230 6.82 -8.07 15.51
C MET A 230 7.37 -9.41 16.01
N ARG A 231 7.81 -9.50 17.27
CA ARG A 231 8.19 -10.80 17.90
C ARG A 231 7.02 -11.78 18.01
N THR A 232 5.81 -11.27 18.16
CA THR A 232 4.59 -12.07 18.29
C THR A 232 3.73 -12.07 17.01
N PHE A 233 4.25 -11.49 15.92
CA PHE A 233 3.53 -11.49 14.65
C PHE A 233 3.41 -12.91 14.09
N PRO A 234 2.23 -13.34 13.58
CA PRO A 234 1.94 -14.73 13.19
C PRO A 234 2.82 -15.30 12.08
N VAL A 235 3.48 -14.47 11.29
CA VAL A 235 4.38 -14.87 10.19
C VAL A 235 5.83 -14.57 10.57
N ARG A 236 6.72 -15.54 10.43
CA ARG A 236 8.16 -15.42 10.69
C ARG A 236 9.00 -15.90 9.51
#